data_69729ec89620b16a8651e253ed743565
#
_entry.id   69729ec89620b16a8651e253ed743565
#
_cell.length_a   1.000
_cell.length_b   1.000
_cell.length_c   1.000
_cell.angle_alpha   90.00
_cell.angle_beta   90.00
_cell.angle_gamma   90.00
#
_symmetry.space_group_name_H-M   'P 1'
#
loop_
_entity.id
_entity.type
_entity.pdbx_description
1 polymer ?
#
loop_
_entity_poly.entity_id
_entity_poly.type
_entity_poly.pdbx_seq_one_letter_code
_entity_poly.pdbx_strand_id
1 'polypeptide(L)'
;MSTPALGARRRAACDVRTAPPKRRKTPRPPPPQKKRAAQTLLDLGQRSLGRRAECARCGLLYVVGDAADEAAHARRCDAFRRGAPAARLERADARVAADVDDRTRVVEVRPTDARGLRAVVRDARRTAARDLGAPTDDGGGGEDDAATAYVAVARGRAVGLCLVEPVPGAPRTMGVAAVWVLAARRRRGLGTALVDAARARFALAGPVPRRSIATTHRTRDGAAFFAAYGAGRVYAPTPG
;
A
#
# COMPACT_ATOMS: atom_id res chain seq x y z
N MET A 1 -54.41 0.09 -40.50
CA MET A 1 -55.41 -0.96 -40.78
C MET A 1 -55.06 -2.13 -39.90
N SER A 2 -56.03 -2.56 -39.07
CA SER A 2 -56.17 -3.84 -38.36
C SER A 2 -55.35 -4.10 -37.12
N THR A 3 -55.98 -3.80 -36.01
CA THR A 3 -55.78 -4.44 -34.70
C THR A 3 -56.43 -5.83 -34.67
N PRO A 4 -55.95 -6.76 -33.86
CA PRO A 4 -56.82 -7.74 -33.20
C PRO A 4 -56.71 -7.70 -31.67
N ALA A 5 -57.83 -7.45 -31.07
CA ALA A 5 -58.70 -8.24 -30.21
C ALA A 5 -58.08 -8.84 -28.92
N LEU A 6 -58.59 -8.29 -27.81
CA LEU A 6 -58.48 -8.80 -26.41
C LEU A 6 -59.13 -10.20 -26.28
N GLY A 7 -58.39 -11.13 -25.73
CA GLY A 7 -58.88 -12.41 -25.22
C GLY A 7 -59.13 -12.36 -23.72
N ALA A 8 -60.37 -12.30 -23.32
CA ALA A 8 -60.83 -12.40 -21.95
C ALA A 8 -60.58 -13.79 -21.36
N ARG A 9 -59.75 -13.92 -20.32
CA ARG A 9 -59.64 -15.16 -19.53
C ARG A 9 -60.56 -15.10 -18.33
N ARG A 10 -61.47 -16.06 -18.30
CA ARG A 10 -62.43 -16.34 -17.24
C ARG A 10 -61.72 -16.65 -15.95
N ARG A 11 -62.12 -16.02 -14.83
CA ARG A 11 -61.71 -16.34 -13.47
C ARG A 11 -62.46 -17.58 -13.03
N ALA A 12 -61.74 -18.68 -12.67
CA ALA A 12 -62.26 -19.81 -11.97
C ALA A 12 -62.47 -19.48 -10.51
N ALA A 13 -63.65 -19.74 -10.00
CA ALA A 13 -64.00 -19.61 -8.57
C ALA A 13 -63.31 -20.72 -7.79
N CYS A 14 -62.52 -20.37 -6.78
CA CYS A 14 -61.96 -21.33 -5.84
C CYS A 14 -62.97 -21.55 -4.69
N ASP A 15 -63.41 -22.78 -4.53
CA ASP A 15 -64.17 -23.25 -3.40
C ASP A 15 -63.38 -23.13 -2.09
N VAL A 16 -63.90 -22.28 -1.19
CA VAL A 16 -63.36 -22.12 0.16
C VAL A 16 -63.87 -23.27 1.02
N ARG A 17 -63.09 -24.32 1.21
CA ARG A 17 -63.33 -25.32 2.23
C ARG A 17 -62.89 -24.77 3.58
N THR A 18 -63.80 -24.43 4.43
CA THR A 18 -63.59 -24.04 5.84
C THR A 18 -63.03 -25.25 6.63
N ALA A 19 -61.79 -25.13 7.07
CA ALA A 19 -61.17 -26.10 7.96
C ALA A 19 -61.65 -25.87 9.42
N PRO A 20 -61.76 -26.93 10.22
CA PRO A 20 -62.24 -26.85 11.61
C PRO A 20 -61.20 -26.12 12.50
N PRO A 21 -61.64 -25.43 13.58
CA PRO A 21 -60.81 -24.63 14.43
C PRO A 21 -59.78 -25.50 15.16
N LYS A 22 -58.50 -25.17 14.97
CA LYS A 22 -57.38 -25.82 15.67
C LYS A 22 -57.40 -25.44 17.13
N ARG A 23 -57.48 -26.43 18.03
CA ARG A 23 -57.33 -26.33 19.47
C ARG A 23 -56.09 -25.53 19.82
N ARG A 24 -56.27 -24.39 20.53
CA ARG A 24 -55.18 -23.57 21.06
C ARG A 24 -54.38 -24.41 22.08
N LYS A 25 -53.12 -24.75 21.69
CA LYS A 25 -52.17 -25.36 22.62
C LYS A 25 -51.71 -24.27 23.60
N THR A 26 -51.90 -24.51 24.89
CA THR A 26 -51.34 -23.67 25.94
C THR A 26 -49.81 -23.56 25.80
N PRO A 27 -49.20 -22.37 25.95
CA PRO A 27 -47.77 -22.21 25.88
C PRO A 27 -47.11 -23.05 27.00
N ARG A 28 -46.16 -23.90 26.59
CA ARG A 28 -45.33 -24.63 27.53
C ARG A 28 -44.42 -23.61 28.25
N PRO A 29 -44.28 -23.69 29.57
CA PRO A 29 -43.41 -22.79 30.31
C PRO A 29 -41.97 -22.91 29.81
N PRO A 30 -41.21 -21.83 29.69
CA PRO A 30 -39.83 -21.89 29.23
C PRO A 30 -38.97 -22.74 30.15
N PRO A 31 -38.01 -23.50 29.62
CA PRO A 31 -37.12 -24.30 30.44
C PRO A 31 -36.32 -23.42 31.38
N PRO A 32 -36.00 -23.87 32.62
CA PRO A 32 -35.23 -23.09 33.57
C PRO A 32 -33.92 -22.67 32.95
N GLN A 33 -33.69 -21.38 32.87
CA GLN A 33 -32.41 -20.80 32.38
C GLN A 33 -31.33 -21.28 33.34
N LYS A 34 -30.42 -22.16 32.85
CA LYS A 34 -29.21 -22.49 33.57
C LYS A 34 -28.43 -21.18 33.76
N LYS A 35 -28.26 -20.76 35.00
CA LYS A 35 -27.37 -19.62 35.36
C LYS A 35 -26.03 -19.91 34.71
N ARG A 36 -25.64 -19.08 33.72
CA ARG A 36 -24.31 -19.15 33.15
C ARG A 36 -23.32 -18.99 34.31
N ALA A 37 -22.49 -19.96 34.55
CA ALA A 37 -21.39 -19.82 35.48
C ALA A 37 -20.62 -18.55 35.09
N ALA A 38 -20.40 -17.67 36.06
CA ALA A 38 -19.60 -16.48 35.83
C ALA A 38 -18.20 -16.99 35.44
N GLN A 39 -17.78 -16.63 34.24
CA GLN A 39 -16.44 -17.00 33.75
C GLN A 39 -15.44 -16.23 34.61
N THR A 40 -14.74 -16.95 35.49
CA THR A 40 -13.69 -16.37 36.33
C THR A 40 -12.54 -15.98 35.38
N LEU A 41 -12.22 -14.70 35.30
CA LEU A 41 -11.03 -14.22 34.58
C LEU A 41 -9.82 -14.76 35.37
N LEU A 42 -9.04 -15.62 34.77
CA LEU A 42 -7.76 -16.04 35.32
C LEU A 42 -6.80 -14.87 35.18
N ASP A 43 -6.53 -14.19 36.29
CA ASP A 43 -5.46 -13.18 36.39
C ASP A 43 -4.12 -13.93 36.48
N LEU A 44 -3.46 -14.06 35.32
CA LEU A 44 -2.13 -14.66 35.21
C LEU A 44 -1.02 -13.65 35.53
N GLY A 45 -1.30 -12.58 36.24
CA GLY A 45 -0.35 -11.52 36.54
C GLY A 45 0.00 -10.65 35.32
N GLN A 46 -0.75 -10.75 34.24
CA GLN A 46 -0.60 -9.89 33.09
C GLN A 46 -1.04 -8.48 33.48
N ARG A 47 -0.13 -7.52 33.37
CA ARG A 47 -0.50 -6.10 33.45
C ARG A 47 -1.62 -5.86 32.44
N SER A 48 -2.69 -5.21 32.87
CA SER A 48 -3.77 -4.80 31.96
C SER A 48 -3.11 -4.06 30.78
N LEU A 49 -3.18 -4.67 29.59
CA LEU A 49 -2.74 -4.00 28.37
C LEU A 49 -3.54 -2.69 28.30
N GLY A 50 -2.86 -1.56 28.32
CA GLY A 50 -3.47 -0.25 28.25
C GLY A 50 -4.40 -0.12 27.03
N ARG A 51 -5.14 0.96 26.93
CA ARG A 51 -6.08 1.21 25.82
C ARG A 51 -5.32 1.15 24.49
N ARG A 52 -5.67 0.22 23.63
CA ARG A 52 -5.18 0.18 22.25
C ARG A 52 -5.83 1.27 21.42
N ALA A 53 -5.04 1.99 20.65
CA ALA A 53 -5.49 3.00 19.72
C ALA A 53 -4.83 2.81 18.36
N GLU A 54 -5.59 3.00 17.28
CA GLU A 54 -5.06 3.05 15.93
C GLU A 54 -4.91 4.51 15.50
N CYS A 55 -3.74 4.87 15.02
CA CYS A 55 -3.50 6.21 14.51
C CYS A 55 -4.14 6.38 13.14
N ALA A 56 -5.16 7.22 13.01
CA ALA A 56 -5.83 7.51 11.75
C ALA A 56 -4.89 8.04 10.64
N ARG A 57 -3.70 8.52 11.00
CA ARG A 57 -2.74 9.09 10.06
C ARG A 57 -1.74 8.06 9.53
N CYS A 58 -1.13 7.26 10.39
CA CYS A 58 -0.08 6.30 9.99
C CYS A 58 -0.52 4.83 10.11
N GLY A 59 -1.76 4.57 10.51
CA GLY A 59 -2.33 3.22 10.65
C GLY A 59 -1.66 2.34 11.71
N LEU A 60 -0.78 2.89 12.57
CA LEU A 60 -0.16 2.09 13.62
C LEU A 60 -1.14 1.86 14.77
N LEU A 61 -1.33 0.59 15.11
CA LEU A 61 -1.96 0.18 16.36
C LEU A 61 -0.90 0.23 17.48
N TYR A 62 -1.17 0.96 18.56
CA TYR A 62 -0.26 1.13 19.69
C TYR A 62 -1.02 1.19 21.02
N VAL A 63 -0.32 0.95 22.11
CA VAL A 63 -0.88 1.03 23.46
C VAL A 63 -0.67 2.44 24.01
N VAL A 64 -1.76 3.13 24.34
CA VAL A 64 -1.72 4.47 24.92
C VAL A 64 -1.21 4.38 26.36
N GLY A 65 -0.20 5.19 26.70
CA GLY A 65 0.47 5.18 27.99
C GLY A 65 1.64 4.21 28.09
N ASP A 66 1.91 3.38 27.06
CA ASP A 66 3.16 2.65 26.96
C ASP A 66 4.23 3.49 26.24
N ALA A 67 5.30 3.82 26.95
CA ALA A 67 6.33 4.73 26.43
C ALA A 67 7.05 4.19 25.18
N ALA A 68 7.24 2.87 25.08
CA ALA A 68 7.90 2.24 23.93
C ALA A 68 7.00 2.28 22.69
N ASP A 69 5.72 1.98 22.87
CA ASP A 69 4.71 2.03 21.80
C ASP A 69 4.47 3.47 21.32
N GLU A 70 4.36 4.42 22.24
CA GLU A 70 4.21 5.84 21.89
C GLU A 70 5.45 6.38 21.15
N ALA A 71 6.66 6.01 21.56
CA ALA A 71 7.89 6.36 20.86
C ALA A 71 7.95 5.71 19.46
N ALA A 72 7.52 4.46 19.32
CA ALA A 72 7.40 3.78 18.04
C ALA A 72 6.37 4.47 17.13
N HIS A 73 5.22 4.83 17.70
CA HIS A 73 4.20 5.60 16.99
C HIS A 73 4.72 6.98 16.55
N ALA A 74 5.38 7.72 17.42
CA ALA A 74 5.93 9.04 17.10
C ALA A 74 6.91 8.98 15.91
N ARG A 75 7.87 8.01 15.93
CA ARG A 75 8.82 7.79 14.84
C ARG A 75 8.10 7.48 13.52
N ARG A 76 7.10 6.59 13.56
CA ARG A 76 6.34 6.16 12.39
C ARG A 76 5.50 7.28 11.82
N CYS A 77 4.81 8.02 12.67
CA CYS A 77 3.98 9.17 12.29
C CYS A 77 4.83 10.31 11.71
N ASP A 78 6.03 10.53 12.26
CA ASP A 78 7.00 11.50 11.71
C ASP A 78 7.49 11.08 10.31
N ALA A 79 7.87 9.81 10.12
CA ALA A 79 8.28 9.29 8.82
C ALA A 79 7.16 9.40 7.78
N PHE A 80 5.91 9.14 8.16
CA PHE A 80 4.76 9.31 7.28
C PHE A 80 4.51 10.77 6.87
N ARG A 81 4.79 11.73 7.75
CA ARG A 81 4.58 13.17 7.50
C ARG A 81 5.71 13.83 6.73
N ARG A 82 6.95 13.48 7.05
CA ARG A 82 8.17 14.19 6.60
C ARG A 82 9.05 13.36 5.69
N GLY A 83 8.73 12.08 5.49
CA GLY A 83 9.59 11.10 4.85
C GLY A 83 10.46 10.32 5.84
N ALA A 84 10.90 9.14 5.42
CA ALA A 84 11.78 8.29 6.23
C ALA A 84 13.14 8.95 6.46
N PRO A 85 13.83 8.71 7.61
CA PRO A 85 15.17 9.23 7.83
C PRO A 85 16.16 8.74 6.76
N ALA A 86 16.90 9.67 6.13
CA ALA A 86 17.79 9.39 5.01
C ALA A 86 19.12 10.16 5.07
N ALA A 87 19.54 10.65 6.23
CA ALA A 87 20.76 11.44 6.39
C ALA A 87 22.03 10.73 5.87
N ARG A 88 22.03 9.39 5.85
CA ARG A 88 23.14 8.60 5.29
C ARG A 88 23.29 8.78 3.78
N LEU A 89 22.25 9.17 3.07
CA LEU A 89 22.26 9.42 1.63
C LEU A 89 22.64 10.89 1.29
N GLU A 90 22.82 11.75 2.28
CA GLU A 90 23.30 13.11 2.07
C GLU A 90 24.82 13.24 2.12
N ARG A 91 25.54 12.16 2.36
CA ARG A 91 27.00 12.14 2.42
C ARG A 91 27.63 12.47 1.07
N ALA A 92 28.83 12.99 1.08
CA ALA A 92 29.55 13.40 -0.11
C ALA A 92 29.89 12.25 -1.08
N ASP A 93 29.99 11.02 -0.57
CA ASP A 93 30.24 9.79 -1.35
C ASP A 93 28.98 9.14 -1.92
N ALA A 94 27.81 9.73 -1.70
CA ALA A 94 26.56 9.21 -2.26
C ALA A 94 26.56 9.35 -3.80
N ARG A 95 26.06 8.32 -4.49
CA ARG A 95 25.87 8.34 -5.95
C ARG A 95 24.68 9.23 -6.32
N VAL A 96 24.92 10.52 -6.42
CA VAL A 96 23.91 11.47 -6.87
C VAL A 96 23.58 11.20 -8.34
N ALA A 97 22.32 10.87 -8.62
CA ALA A 97 21.82 10.60 -9.96
C ALA A 97 21.30 11.86 -10.64
N ALA A 98 20.69 12.77 -9.88
CA ALA A 98 20.21 14.08 -10.35
C ALA A 98 20.03 15.04 -9.18
N ASP A 99 20.24 16.32 -9.42
CA ASP A 99 19.77 17.40 -8.57
C ASP A 99 18.41 17.87 -9.09
N VAL A 100 17.42 17.96 -8.21
CA VAL A 100 16.06 18.37 -8.56
C VAL A 100 15.87 19.87 -8.28
N ASP A 101 16.34 20.29 -7.12
CA ASP A 101 16.42 21.68 -6.68
C ASP A 101 17.55 21.85 -5.65
N ASP A 102 17.78 23.07 -5.15
CA ASP A 102 18.85 23.38 -4.18
C ASP A 102 18.83 22.53 -2.91
N ARG A 103 17.74 21.86 -2.63
CA ARG A 103 17.50 21.12 -1.37
C ARG A 103 17.09 19.67 -1.58
N THR A 104 16.92 19.24 -2.82
CA THR A 104 16.42 17.90 -3.16
C THR A 104 17.29 17.27 -4.23
N ARG A 105 17.91 16.14 -3.90
CA ARG A 105 18.69 15.34 -4.84
C ARG A 105 18.14 13.93 -4.94
N VAL A 106 18.36 13.29 -6.07
CA VAL A 106 18.07 11.88 -6.29
C VAL A 106 19.36 11.08 -6.13
N VAL A 107 19.37 10.13 -5.23
CA VAL A 107 20.52 9.27 -4.93
C VAL A 107 20.22 7.85 -5.39
N GLU A 108 21.15 7.23 -6.09
CA GLU A 108 21.09 5.83 -6.52
C GLU A 108 21.61 4.93 -5.39
N VAL A 109 20.85 3.91 -5.03
CA VAL A 109 21.24 2.85 -4.09
C VAL A 109 21.06 1.51 -4.79
N ARG A 110 22.15 0.74 -4.86
CA ARG A 110 22.19 -0.56 -5.51
C ARG A 110 22.00 -1.71 -4.52
N PRO A 111 21.59 -2.88 -4.98
CA PRO A 111 21.52 -4.08 -4.14
C PRO A 111 22.85 -4.45 -3.46
N THR A 112 23.97 -4.14 -4.11
CA THR A 112 25.33 -4.42 -3.62
C THR A 112 25.87 -3.41 -2.62
N ASP A 113 25.12 -2.32 -2.36
CA ASP A 113 25.58 -1.27 -1.44
C ASP A 113 25.54 -1.70 0.01
N ALA A 114 26.24 -0.97 0.85
CA ALA A 114 26.32 -1.21 2.30
C ALA A 114 24.94 -1.34 2.93
N ARG A 115 24.78 -2.29 3.86
CA ARG A 115 23.52 -2.58 4.56
C ARG A 115 22.82 -1.33 5.12
N GLY A 116 23.60 -0.33 5.56
CA GLY A 116 23.07 0.93 6.08
C GLY A 116 22.34 1.78 5.05
N LEU A 117 22.79 1.78 3.78
CA LEU A 117 22.12 2.50 2.67
C LEU A 117 20.86 1.74 2.25
N ARG A 118 20.93 0.42 2.15
CA ARG A 118 19.77 -0.44 1.86
C ARG A 118 18.70 -0.35 2.94
N ALA A 119 19.10 -0.15 4.21
CA ALA A 119 18.14 0.09 5.30
C ALA A 119 17.30 1.35 5.08
N VAL A 120 17.89 2.44 4.54
CA VAL A 120 17.14 3.66 4.18
C VAL A 120 16.10 3.37 3.10
N VAL A 121 16.46 2.54 2.10
CA VAL A 121 15.52 2.14 1.04
C VAL A 121 14.36 1.34 1.63
N ARG A 122 14.62 0.37 2.52
CA ARG A 122 13.58 -0.41 3.19
C ARG A 122 12.63 0.47 4.00
N ASP A 123 13.16 1.46 4.73
CA ASP A 123 12.33 2.37 5.52
C ASP A 123 11.49 3.29 4.63
N ALA A 124 12.05 3.77 3.51
CA ALA A 124 11.31 4.52 2.49
C ALA A 124 10.22 3.67 1.85
N ARG A 125 10.48 2.39 1.53
CA ARG A 125 9.48 1.44 0.99
C ARG A 125 8.35 1.20 1.96
N ARG A 126 8.64 0.95 3.25
CA ARG A 126 7.60 0.79 4.28
C ARG A 126 6.72 2.02 4.39
N THR A 127 7.31 3.22 4.29
CA THR A 127 6.57 4.48 4.30
C THR A 127 5.70 4.60 3.05
N ALA A 128 6.24 4.26 1.87
CA ALA A 128 5.53 4.28 0.60
C ALA A 128 4.37 3.27 0.57
N ALA A 129 4.60 2.04 0.97
CA ALA A 129 3.58 0.99 0.98
C ALA A 129 2.36 1.42 1.80
N ARG A 130 2.59 2.01 2.96
CA ARG A 130 1.49 2.52 3.80
C ARG A 130 0.76 3.72 3.22
N ASP A 131 1.49 4.67 2.66
CA ASP A 131 0.88 5.85 2.01
C ASP A 131 0.04 5.45 0.79
N LEU A 132 0.37 4.33 0.16
CA LEU A 132 -0.35 3.76 -0.98
C LEU A 132 -1.40 2.72 -0.59
N GLY A 133 -1.53 2.38 0.69
CA GLY A 133 -2.45 1.33 1.16
C GLY A 133 -2.06 -0.07 0.71
N ALA A 134 -0.79 -0.30 0.37
CA ALA A 134 -0.27 -1.61 -0.01
C ALA A 134 0.09 -2.43 1.25
N PRO A 135 0.01 -3.78 1.19
CA PRO A 135 0.50 -4.63 2.27
C PRO A 135 1.96 -4.29 2.58
N THR A 136 2.27 -4.13 3.85
CA THR A 136 3.67 -4.02 4.29
C THR A 136 4.15 -5.41 4.62
N ASP A 137 5.02 -5.97 3.80
CA ASP A 137 5.78 -7.17 4.17
C ASP A 137 6.78 -6.80 5.27
N ASP A 138 6.32 -6.91 6.52
CA ASP A 138 7.16 -6.65 7.67
C ASP A 138 8.17 -7.78 7.95
N GLY A 139 8.17 -8.85 7.18
CA GLY A 139 8.96 -10.07 7.42
C GLY A 139 9.81 -10.61 6.27
N GLY A 140 9.61 -10.16 5.03
CA GLY A 140 10.27 -10.74 3.86
C GLY A 140 11.49 -9.91 3.40
N GLY A 141 12.67 -10.22 3.89
CA GLY A 141 13.94 -9.64 3.42
C GLY A 141 14.54 -10.39 2.22
N GLY A 142 13.74 -10.99 1.33
CA GLY A 142 14.25 -11.92 0.33
C GLY A 142 14.40 -11.35 -1.09
N GLU A 143 13.36 -10.82 -1.66
CA GLU A 143 13.31 -10.61 -3.12
C GLU A 143 13.44 -9.15 -3.56
N ASP A 144 13.08 -8.22 -2.70
CA ASP A 144 13.12 -6.80 -3.01
C ASP A 144 14.52 -6.16 -2.95
N ASP A 145 15.52 -6.92 -2.53
CA ASP A 145 16.90 -6.45 -2.45
C ASP A 145 17.60 -6.45 -3.85
N ALA A 146 17.00 -7.02 -4.87
CA ALA A 146 17.57 -7.07 -6.22
C ALA A 146 17.35 -5.77 -7.04
N ALA A 147 16.37 -4.96 -6.68
CA ALA A 147 16.05 -3.75 -7.40
C ALA A 147 17.01 -2.60 -7.08
N THR A 148 17.40 -1.84 -8.09
CA THR A 148 18.10 -0.56 -7.88
C THR A 148 17.09 0.50 -7.45
N ALA A 149 17.40 1.20 -6.36
CA ALA A 149 16.55 2.26 -5.84
C ALA A 149 17.08 3.66 -6.19
N TYR A 150 16.19 4.53 -6.60
CA TYR A 150 16.45 5.96 -6.73
C TYR A 150 15.63 6.68 -5.66
N VAL A 151 16.33 7.30 -4.71
CA VAL A 151 15.71 7.94 -3.53
C VAL A 151 15.84 9.44 -3.66
N ALA A 152 14.73 10.15 -3.68
CA ALA A 152 14.74 11.60 -3.56
C ALA A 152 14.94 11.98 -2.10
N VAL A 153 16.03 12.66 -1.81
CA VAL A 153 16.43 13.06 -0.45
C VAL A 153 16.34 14.58 -0.34
N ALA A 154 15.66 15.04 0.70
CA ALA A 154 15.56 16.44 1.04
C ALA A 154 15.69 16.65 2.55
N ARG A 155 16.69 17.41 2.98
CA ARG A 155 16.95 17.72 4.41
C ARG A 155 17.00 16.43 5.26
N GLY A 156 17.81 15.48 4.87
CA GLY A 156 17.99 14.22 5.58
C GLY A 156 16.79 13.27 5.55
N ARG A 157 15.80 13.52 4.68
CA ARG A 157 14.59 12.71 4.58
C ARG A 157 14.38 12.15 3.18
N ALA A 158 13.98 10.90 3.07
CA ALA A 158 13.52 10.29 1.83
C ALA A 158 12.08 10.78 1.55
N VAL A 159 11.93 11.60 0.53
CA VAL A 159 10.66 12.23 0.14
C VAL A 159 10.11 11.68 -1.16
N GLY A 160 10.81 10.75 -1.78
CA GLY A 160 10.38 10.00 -2.95
C GLY A 160 11.25 8.77 -3.16
N LEU A 161 10.70 7.79 -3.86
CA LEU A 161 11.35 6.51 -4.16
C LEU A 161 10.92 6.03 -5.55
N CYS A 162 11.87 5.56 -6.34
CA CYS A 162 11.63 4.79 -7.55
C CYS A 162 12.47 3.51 -7.50
N LEU A 163 11.83 2.35 -7.62
CA LEU A 163 12.49 1.06 -7.68
C LEU A 163 12.49 0.57 -9.12
N VAL A 164 13.66 0.21 -9.62
CA VAL A 164 13.80 -0.27 -10.99
C VAL A 164 14.54 -1.60 -11.04
N GLU A 165 14.13 -2.42 -12.00
CA GLU A 165 14.68 -3.74 -12.23
C GLU A 165 14.72 -4.06 -13.72
N PRO A 166 15.57 -4.98 -14.19
CA PRO A 166 15.51 -5.48 -15.56
C PRO A 166 14.22 -6.29 -15.75
N VAL A 167 13.57 -6.10 -16.90
CA VAL A 167 12.42 -6.93 -17.26
C VAL A 167 12.91 -8.23 -17.88
N PRO A 168 12.51 -9.40 -17.34
CA PRO A 168 12.90 -10.69 -17.88
C PRO A 168 12.56 -10.83 -19.37
N GLY A 169 13.49 -11.31 -20.17
CA GLY A 169 13.33 -11.45 -21.62
C GLY A 169 13.33 -10.14 -22.42
N ALA A 170 13.47 -8.97 -21.76
CA ALA A 170 13.49 -7.67 -22.42
C ALA A 170 14.62 -6.77 -21.88
N PRO A 171 15.90 -7.06 -22.16
CA PRO A 171 17.06 -6.43 -21.51
C PRO A 171 17.19 -4.91 -21.75
N ARG A 172 16.49 -4.38 -22.76
CA ARG A 172 16.44 -2.94 -23.05
C ARG A 172 15.20 -2.25 -22.46
N THR A 173 14.41 -2.95 -21.67
CA THR A 173 13.20 -2.45 -21.02
C THR A 173 13.49 -2.24 -19.54
N MET A 174 13.28 -1.04 -19.06
CA MET A 174 13.39 -0.71 -17.64
C MET A 174 12.05 -1.02 -16.96
N GLY A 175 12.04 -1.97 -16.05
CA GLY A 175 10.91 -2.27 -15.18
C GLY A 175 10.87 -1.27 -14.03
N VAL A 176 9.74 -0.62 -13.80
CA VAL A 176 9.49 0.19 -12.62
C VAL A 176 8.59 -0.59 -11.68
N ALA A 177 9.19 -1.17 -10.64
CA ALA A 177 8.48 -1.96 -9.65
C ALA A 177 7.62 -1.07 -8.73
N ALA A 178 8.13 0.11 -8.38
CA ALA A 178 7.39 1.08 -7.58
C ALA A 178 7.85 2.51 -7.86
N VAL A 179 6.92 3.45 -7.82
CA VAL A 179 7.21 4.88 -7.73
C VAL A 179 6.33 5.50 -6.65
N TRP A 180 6.96 6.27 -5.77
CA TRP A 180 6.26 6.96 -4.69
C TRP A 180 6.86 8.34 -4.46
N VAL A 181 5.99 9.29 -4.14
CA VAL A 181 6.35 10.63 -3.70
C VAL A 181 5.53 10.98 -2.49
N LEU A 182 6.19 11.48 -1.44
CA LEU A 182 5.54 11.95 -0.22
C LEU A 182 4.38 12.91 -0.55
N ALA A 183 3.21 12.71 0.04
CA ALA A 183 1.99 13.44 -0.28
C ALA A 183 2.20 14.96 -0.36
N ALA A 184 2.92 15.55 0.62
CA ALA A 184 3.22 16.98 0.65
C ALA A 184 4.17 17.47 -0.47
N ARG A 185 4.78 16.57 -1.23
CA ARG A 185 5.72 16.85 -2.33
C ARG A 185 5.18 16.44 -3.70
N ARG A 186 3.98 15.89 -3.79
CA ARG A 186 3.33 15.50 -5.06
C ARG A 186 3.03 16.73 -5.91
N ARG A 187 2.85 16.50 -7.21
CA ARG A 187 2.50 17.55 -8.22
C ARG A 187 3.53 18.66 -8.39
N ARG A 188 4.80 18.39 -8.05
CA ARG A 188 5.94 19.31 -8.19
C ARG A 188 7.05 18.75 -9.08
N GLY A 189 6.73 17.80 -9.98
CA GLY A 189 7.70 17.19 -10.90
C GLY A 189 8.62 16.14 -10.29
N LEU A 190 8.58 15.89 -8.97
CA LEU A 190 9.52 14.98 -8.30
C LEU A 190 9.42 13.53 -8.79
N GLY A 191 8.22 13.03 -9.10
CA GLY A 191 8.05 11.72 -9.70
C GLY A 191 8.69 11.59 -11.07
N THR A 192 8.57 12.63 -11.90
CA THR A 192 9.24 12.73 -13.21
C THR A 192 10.75 12.71 -13.05
N ALA A 193 11.29 13.53 -12.14
CA ALA A 193 12.74 13.60 -11.89
C ALA A 193 13.30 12.25 -11.41
N LEU A 194 12.57 11.51 -10.56
CA LEU A 194 12.95 10.16 -10.12
C LEU A 194 13.04 9.18 -11.30
N VAL A 195 12.03 9.15 -12.14
CA VAL A 195 12.02 8.22 -13.30
C VAL A 195 13.03 8.66 -14.35
N ASP A 196 13.24 9.94 -14.59
CA ASP A 196 14.26 10.45 -15.52
C ASP A 196 15.68 10.14 -15.03
N ALA A 197 15.96 10.29 -13.73
CA ALA A 197 17.24 9.90 -13.12
C ALA A 197 17.49 8.39 -13.27
N ALA A 198 16.47 7.57 -13.05
CA ALA A 198 16.55 6.12 -13.24
C ALA A 198 16.85 5.77 -14.70
N ARG A 199 16.12 6.35 -15.65
CA ARG A 199 16.33 6.12 -17.09
C ARG A 199 17.73 6.47 -17.55
N ALA A 200 18.28 7.56 -17.05
CA ALA A 200 19.60 8.03 -17.43
C ALA A 200 20.73 7.07 -17.00
N ARG A 201 20.50 6.26 -15.97
CA ARG A 201 21.52 5.40 -15.35
C ARG A 201 21.24 3.90 -15.48
N PHE A 202 20.08 3.51 -15.95
CA PHE A 202 19.67 2.11 -16.05
C PHE A 202 20.52 1.32 -17.08
N ALA A 203 20.85 1.93 -18.20
CA ALA A 203 21.60 1.28 -19.26
C ALA A 203 22.90 2.04 -19.57
N LEU A 204 23.98 1.29 -19.83
CA LEU A 204 25.28 1.86 -20.19
C LEU A 204 25.25 2.60 -21.55
N ALA A 205 24.36 2.18 -22.46
CA ALA A 205 24.26 2.74 -23.82
C ALA A 205 23.51 4.08 -23.88
N GLY A 206 23.14 4.67 -22.74
CA GLY A 206 22.43 5.95 -22.67
C GLY A 206 21.01 5.82 -22.09
N PRO A 207 20.27 6.94 -22.03
CA PRO A 207 18.95 6.96 -21.39
C PRO A 207 17.95 6.03 -22.05
N VAL A 208 17.23 5.24 -21.23
CA VAL A 208 16.16 4.36 -21.73
C VAL A 208 15.01 5.21 -22.31
N PRO A 209 14.54 4.95 -23.54
CA PRO A 209 13.40 5.67 -24.09
C PRO A 209 12.14 5.50 -23.23
N ARG A 210 11.29 6.51 -23.11
CA ARG A 210 10.06 6.45 -22.30
C ARG A 210 9.15 5.29 -22.70
N ARG A 211 9.03 5.00 -24.00
CA ARG A 211 8.27 3.85 -24.53
C ARG A 211 8.84 2.48 -24.12
N SER A 212 10.09 2.43 -23.68
CA SER A 212 10.76 1.21 -23.20
C SER A 212 10.74 1.09 -21.67
N ILE A 213 9.83 1.80 -21.02
CA ILE A 213 9.53 1.64 -19.61
C ILE A 213 8.32 0.74 -19.45
N ALA A 214 8.43 -0.27 -18.60
CA ALA A 214 7.33 -1.11 -18.18
C ALA A 214 7.08 -0.91 -16.68
N THR A 215 5.86 -1.10 -16.23
CA THR A 215 5.50 -0.91 -14.82
C THR A 215 4.73 -2.13 -14.34
N THR A 216 4.83 -2.44 -13.06
CA THR A 216 4.02 -3.46 -12.39
C THR A 216 2.59 -2.96 -12.15
N HIS A 217 1.89 -3.53 -11.18
CA HIS A 217 0.56 -3.09 -10.77
C HIS A 217 0.56 -1.59 -10.41
N ARG A 218 -0.43 -0.87 -10.91
CA ARG A 218 -0.53 0.59 -10.76
C ARG A 218 -1.72 0.96 -9.90
N THR A 219 -1.51 1.85 -8.97
CA THR A 219 -2.62 2.62 -8.39
C THR A 219 -3.24 3.51 -9.48
N ARG A 220 -4.45 4.01 -9.25
CA ARG A 220 -5.11 4.95 -10.18
C ARG A 220 -4.21 6.15 -10.51
N ASP A 221 -3.58 6.74 -9.50
CA ASP A 221 -2.68 7.89 -9.68
C ASP A 221 -1.40 7.50 -10.40
N GLY A 222 -0.85 6.32 -10.12
CA GLY A 222 0.30 5.77 -10.83
C GLY A 222 0.01 5.52 -12.30
N ALA A 223 -1.16 5.00 -12.63
CA ALA A 223 -1.59 4.80 -14.02
C ALA A 223 -1.69 6.14 -14.77
N ALA A 224 -2.31 7.15 -14.16
CA ALA A 224 -2.40 8.50 -14.74
C ALA A 224 -1.01 9.15 -14.92
N PHE A 225 -0.12 8.99 -13.94
CA PHE A 225 1.26 9.48 -14.03
C PHE A 225 2.00 8.84 -15.21
N PHE A 226 2.00 7.51 -15.32
CA PHE A 226 2.73 6.84 -16.39
C PHE A 226 2.13 7.05 -17.77
N ALA A 227 0.82 7.19 -17.89
CA ALA A 227 0.17 7.59 -19.14
C ALA A 227 0.64 8.98 -19.58
N ALA A 228 0.64 9.97 -18.69
CA ALA A 228 1.14 11.31 -18.97
C ALA A 228 2.65 11.35 -19.23
N TYR A 229 3.41 10.45 -18.61
CA TYR A 229 4.85 10.30 -18.81
C TYR A 229 5.22 9.65 -20.17
N GLY A 230 4.28 8.97 -20.81
CA GLY A 230 4.49 8.26 -22.08
C GLY A 230 5.04 6.83 -21.90
N ALA A 231 4.80 6.20 -20.74
CA ALA A 231 5.15 4.82 -20.45
C ALA A 231 3.88 3.96 -20.43
N GLY A 232 3.71 3.10 -21.46
CA GLY A 232 2.45 2.38 -21.68
C GLY A 232 2.46 0.89 -21.32
N ARG A 233 3.62 0.29 -21.10
CA ARG A 233 3.74 -1.17 -20.92
C ARG A 233 3.52 -1.58 -19.47
N VAL A 234 2.88 -2.74 -19.28
CA VAL A 234 2.76 -3.41 -17.98
C VAL A 234 3.54 -4.72 -18.06
N TYR A 235 4.26 -5.08 -17.01
CA TYR A 235 4.92 -6.38 -16.90
C TYR A 235 4.55 -7.04 -15.57
N ALA A 236 4.61 -8.38 -15.53
CA ALA A 236 4.54 -9.11 -14.28
C ALA A 236 5.97 -9.25 -13.72
N PRO A 237 6.21 -8.91 -12.45
CA PRO A 237 7.49 -9.21 -11.83
C PRO A 237 7.72 -10.72 -11.86
N THR A 238 8.95 -11.16 -11.99
CA THR A 238 9.29 -12.58 -11.88
C THR A 238 8.95 -13.02 -10.46
N PRO A 239 8.11 -14.07 -10.28
CA PRO A 239 8.01 -14.67 -8.97
C PRO A 239 9.38 -15.25 -8.62
N GLY A 240 9.95 -14.85 -7.50
CA GLY A 240 11.17 -15.42 -7.01
C GLY A 240 10.99 -16.79 -6.38
#